data_faa134448d218c6b0d9c1f1266956ef8
#
_entry.id   faa134448d218c6b0d9c1f1266956ef8
#
_cell.length_a   1.000
_cell.length_b   1.000
_cell.length_c   1.000
_cell.angle_alpha   90.00
_cell.angle_beta   90.00
_cell.angle_gamma   90.00
#
_symmetry.space_group_name_H-M   'P 1'
#
loop_
_entity.id
_entity.type
_entity.pdbx_description
1 polymer ?
#
loop_
_entity_poly.entity_id
_entity_poly.type
_entity_poly.pdbx_seq_one_letter_code
_entity_poly.pdbx_strand_id
1 'polypeptide(L)'
;KAPYFSVFDAINECEVKRAKVFSYHDFDWIPHTEFLYTPFVIAAMFHGRKYAHLESGEDGNLIRIDMYEGDSVAMRNIYDDKGPVYQDYYTENGTWKIREFFDDNHVEINKERNFYVLSVDGNNREEIPFKKDRYNNLEEVISEIFNSFVSKLSKNDIFCVAMHNLHDRIIMDNLEGRRTVLSFFGDRYTQDDKITRPLLTRANYIVTDSKIECDKIKDYLGDGYNNVINITPFDTRKEIGISGHLTVQKILVAVDDL
;
A
#
# COMPACT_ATOMS: atom_id res chain seq x y z
N LYS A 1 20.34 -8.83 0.29
CA LYS A 1 19.04 -8.17 0.09
C LYS A 1 18.07 -8.79 1.07
N ALA A 2 17.30 -7.99 1.82
CA ALA A 2 16.19 -8.50 2.61
C ALA A 2 15.14 -9.09 1.65
N PRO A 3 14.51 -10.23 1.97
CA PRO A 3 13.44 -10.76 1.16
C PRO A 3 12.26 -9.78 1.18
N TYR A 4 11.71 -9.52 0.00
CA TYR A 4 10.52 -8.71 -0.18
C TYR A 4 9.31 -9.65 -0.26
N PHE A 5 8.21 -9.27 0.37
CA PHE A 5 6.92 -9.95 0.27
C PHE A 5 5.82 -8.92 0.09
N SER A 6 4.96 -9.14 -0.87
CA SER A 6 3.74 -8.37 -1.11
C SER A 6 2.54 -9.32 -1.07
N VAL A 7 1.50 -8.94 -0.37
CA VAL A 7 0.24 -9.70 -0.35
C VAL A 7 -0.38 -9.75 -1.74
N PHE A 8 -0.31 -8.64 -2.49
CA PHE A 8 -0.86 -8.58 -3.84
C PHE A 8 -0.04 -9.41 -4.84
N ASP A 9 1.31 -9.43 -4.71
CA ASP A 9 2.15 -10.34 -5.50
C ASP A 9 1.81 -11.81 -5.21
N ALA A 10 1.53 -12.13 -3.94
CA ALA A 10 1.15 -13.48 -3.55
C ALA A 10 -0.24 -13.86 -4.11
N ILE A 11 -1.19 -12.91 -4.22
CA ILE A 11 -2.47 -13.12 -4.89
C ILE A 11 -2.24 -13.41 -6.38
N ASN A 12 -1.37 -12.66 -7.02
CA ASN A 12 -1.06 -12.78 -8.45
C ASN A 12 -0.08 -13.92 -8.77
N GLU A 13 0.33 -14.74 -7.79
CA GLU A 13 1.35 -15.78 -7.96
C GLU A 13 2.60 -15.29 -8.72
N CYS A 14 2.93 -14.03 -8.55
CA CYS A 14 4.06 -13.44 -9.23
C CYS A 14 5.36 -14.05 -8.72
N GLU A 15 5.92 -15.01 -9.45
CA GLU A 15 7.34 -15.26 -9.38
C GLU A 15 8.09 -13.94 -9.63
N VAL A 16 9.24 -13.76 -8.98
CA VAL A 16 10.10 -12.58 -9.18
C VAL A 16 10.53 -12.53 -10.65
N LYS A 17 9.64 -12.10 -11.52
CA LYS A 17 9.94 -11.82 -12.92
C LYS A 17 10.86 -10.60 -12.96
N ARG A 18 11.70 -10.52 -13.99
CA ARG A 18 12.49 -9.32 -14.21
C ARG A 18 11.53 -8.16 -14.40
N ALA A 19 11.82 -7.04 -13.76
CA ALA A 19 11.11 -5.79 -13.97
C ALA A 19 11.01 -5.50 -15.48
N LYS A 20 9.81 -5.24 -15.94
CA LYS A 20 9.53 -4.87 -17.33
C LYS A 20 8.97 -3.46 -17.32
N VAL A 21 9.60 -2.58 -18.07
CA VAL A 21 9.06 -1.24 -18.32
C VAL A 21 7.81 -1.38 -19.19
N PHE A 22 6.69 -0.94 -18.67
CA PHE A 22 5.44 -0.84 -19.43
C PHE A 22 5.27 0.58 -19.94
N SER A 23 5.00 0.70 -21.23
CA SER A 23 4.73 1.96 -21.90
C SER A 23 3.34 1.90 -22.53
N TYR A 24 2.75 3.06 -22.77
CA TYR A 24 1.47 3.13 -23.49
C TYR A 24 1.57 2.54 -24.92
N HIS A 25 2.75 2.39 -25.47
CA HIS A 25 2.98 1.72 -26.75
C HIS A 25 2.81 0.19 -26.72
N ASP A 26 2.80 -0.40 -25.53
CA ASP A 26 2.65 -1.85 -25.36
C ASP A 26 1.18 -2.31 -25.42
N PHE A 27 0.24 -1.37 -25.62
CA PHE A 27 -1.20 -1.65 -25.61
C PHE A 27 -1.83 -1.43 -26.97
N ASP A 28 -2.85 -2.25 -27.26
CA ASP A 28 -3.68 -2.13 -28.45
C ASP A 28 -4.74 -1.03 -28.23
N TRP A 29 -4.47 0.15 -28.75
CA TRP A 29 -5.39 1.27 -28.69
C TRP A 29 -6.41 1.23 -29.84
N ILE A 30 -7.53 1.93 -29.66
CA ILE A 30 -8.48 2.13 -30.73
C ILE A 30 -7.75 2.74 -31.93
N PRO A 31 -7.93 2.22 -33.16
CA PRO A 31 -7.30 2.80 -34.35
C PRO A 31 -7.56 4.30 -34.44
N HIS A 32 -6.55 5.08 -34.81
CA HIS A 32 -6.59 6.56 -34.87
C HIS A 32 -6.69 7.26 -33.51
N THR A 33 -6.29 6.61 -32.40
CA THR A 33 -6.11 7.28 -31.12
C THR A 33 -5.04 8.36 -31.23
N GLU A 34 -5.36 9.56 -30.77
CA GLU A 34 -4.44 10.69 -30.61
C GLU A 34 -4.00 10.78 -29.16
N PHE A 35 -2.69 10.94 -28.90
CA PHE A 35 -2.16 11.10 -27.55
C PHE A 35 -1.84 12.55 -27.26
N LEU A 36 -2.48 13.10 -26.24
CA LEU A 36 -2.20 14.44 -25.73
C LEU A 36 -1.30 14.33 -24.50
N TYR A 37 -0.08 14.87 -24.61
CA TYR A 37 0.91 14.83 -23.53
C TYR A 37 0.78 16.06 -22.66
N THR A 38 0.74 15.85 -21.36
CA THR A 38 0.86 16.89 -20.34
C THR A 38 2.05 16.58 -19.42
N PRO A 39 2.52 17.52 -18.57
CA PRO A 39 3.65 17.25 -17.67
C PRO A 39 3.42 16.09 -16.69
N PHE A 40 2.16 15.71 -16.44
CA PHE A 40 1.82 14.73 -15.39
C PHE A 40 1.18 13.46 -15.96
N VAL A 41 0.58 13.55 -17.14
CA VAL A 41 -0.28 12.47 -17.64
C VAL A 41 -0.34 12.49 -19.17
N ILE A 42 -0.68 11.35 -19.75
CA ILE A 42 -1.01 11.22 -21.18
C ILE A 42 -2.51 10.94 -21.27
N ALA A 43 -3.21 11.74 -22.08
CA ALA A 43 -4.60 11.50 -22.39
C ALA A 43 -4.73 10.84 -23.79
N ALA A 44 -5.42 9.70 -23.86
CA ALA A 44 -5.78 9.07 -25.12
C ALA A 44 -7.13 9.62 -25.59
N MET A 45 -7.12 10.17 -26.80
CA MET A 45 -8.25 10.85 -27.41
C MET A 45 -8.75 10.08 -28.64
N PHE A 46 -10.05 9.98 -28.79
CA PHE A 46 -10.68 9.43 -29.97
C PHE A 46 -11.82 10.37 -30.43
N HIS A 47 -11.76 10.81 -31.68
CA HIS A 47 -12.69 11.83 -32.21
C HIS A 47 -12.85 13.08 -31.33
N GLY A 48 -11.72 13.56 -30.80
CA GLY A 48 -11.69 14.74 -29.93
C GLY A 48 -12.24 14.55 -28.52
N ARG A 49 -12.58 13.31 -28.11
CA ARG A 49 -13.03 12.98 -26.78
C ARG A 49 -11.98 12.13 -26.05
N LYS A 50 -11.70 12.49 -24.82
CA LYS A 50 -10.84 11.68 -23.95
C LYS A 50 -11.55 10.38 -23.60
N TYR A 51 -10.91 9.25 -23.80
CA TYR A 51 -11.41 7.94 -23.39
C TYR A 51 -10.46 7.17 -22.49
N ALA A 52 -9.19 7.58 -22.42
CA ALA A 52 -8.28 7.02 -21.45
C ALA A 52 -7.31 8.08 -20.89
N HIS A 53 -6.80 7.81 -19.71
CA HIS A 53 -5.87 8.64 -18.98
C HIS A 53 -4.77 7.75 -18.40
N LEU A 54 -3.52 8.05 -18.74
CA LEU A 54 -2.39 7.25 -18.37
C LEU A 54 -1.47 8.03 -17.44
N GLU A 55 -1.03 7.37 -16.38
CA GLU A 55 -0.10 7.91 -15.41
C GLU A 55 1.13 7.04 -15.33
N SER A 56 2.30 7.67 -15.33
CA SER A 56 3.59 7.01 -15.16
C SER A 56 4.22 7.44 -13.84
N GLY A 57 5.01 6.56 -13.25
CA GLY A 57 5.85 6.87 -12.11
C GLY A 57 7.04 7.75 -12.49
N GLU A 58 7.83 8.14 -11.49
CA GLU A 58 9.04 8.95 -11.67
C GLU A 58 10.10 8.26 -12.55
N ASP A 59 10.09 6.93 -12.58
CA ASP A 59 10.96 6.08 -13.38
C ASP A 59 10.50 5.92 -14.84
N GLY A 60 9.35 6.51 -15.20
CA GLY A 60 8.72 6.42 -16.50
C GLY A 60 7.89 5.16 -16.74
N ASN A 61 7.83 4.24 -15.78
CA ASN A 61 6.95 3.08 -15.87
C ASN A 61 5.49 3.51 -15.78
N LEU A 62 4.64 2.87 -16.58
CA LEU A 62 3.20 3.01 -16.47
C LEU A 62 2.73 2.42 -15.14
N ILE A 63 1.99 3.21 -14.36
CA ILE A 63 1.43 2.78 -13.08
C ILE A 63 -0.08 2.66 -13.11
N ARG A 64 -0.76 3.43 -13.98
CA ARG A 64 -2.22 3.44 -14.04
C ARG A 64 -2.74 3.80 -15.42
N ILE A 65 -3.82 3.13 -15.83
CA ILE A 65 -4.67 3.53 -16.95
C ILE A 65 -6.12 3.65 -16.43
N ASP A 66 -6.68 4.84 -16.51
CA ASP A 66 -8.11 5.08 -16.27
C ASP A 66 -8.83 5.13 -17.61
N MET A 67 -9.80 4.24 -17.82
CA MET A 67 -10.68 4.24 -18.99
C MET A 67 -11.98 4.96 -18.65
N TYR A 68 -12.41 5.82 -19.55
CA TYR A 68 -13.59 6.67 -19.34
C TYR A 68 -14.78 6.22 -20.18
N GLU A 69 -15.95 6.30 -19.58
CA GLU A 69 -17.22 6.26 -20.25
C GLU A 69 -17.94 7.61 -19.98
N GLY A 70 -18.04 8.43 -21.01
CA GLY A 70 -18.39 9.85 -20.84
C GLY A 70 -17.31 10.60 -20.02
N ASP A 71 -17.74 11.22 -18.92
CA ASP A 71 -16.86 11.99 -18.02
C ASP A 71 -16.43 11.18 -16.77
N SER A 72 -16.94 9.97 -16.62
CA SER A 72 -16.68 9.12 -15.46
C SER A 72 -15.68 8.03 -15.77
N VAL A 73 -14.86 7.67 -14.78
CA VAL A 73 -14.00 6.50 -14.88
C VAL A 73 -14.87 5.25 -14.81
N ALA A 74 -14.86 4.45 -15.87
CA ALA A 74 -15.55 3.16 -15.92
C ALA A 74 -14.65 2.01 -15.46
N MET A 75 -13.36 2.09 -15.77
CA MET A 75 -12.39 1.05 -15.46
C MET A 75 -11.03 1.67 -15.15
N ARG A 76 -10.32 1.08 -14.20
CA ARG A 76 -8.95 1.46 -13.82
C ARG A 76 -8.05 0.24 -13.79
N ASN A 77 -6.98 0.28 -14.56
CA ASN A 77 -5.94 -0.74 -14.55
C ASN A 77 -4.75 -0.24 -13.75
N ILE A 78 -4.24 -1.06 -12.85
CA ILE A 78 -3.05 -0.78 -12.05
C ILE A 78 -1.91 -1.70 -12.48
N TYR A 79 -0.74 -1.11 -12.62
CA TYR A 79 0.50 -1.77 -13.02
C TYR A 79 1.58 -1.55 -11.98
N ASP A 80 2.49 -2.49 -11.87
CA ASP A 80 3.77 -2.35 -11.18
C ASP A 80 4.93 -2.71 -12.13
N ASP A 81 6.14 -2.81 -11.59
CA ASP A 81 7.34 -3.17 -12.35
C ASP A 81 7.37 -4.62 -12.86
N LYS A 82 6.38 -5.43 -12.51
CA LYS A 82 6.24 -6.83 -12.93
C LYS A 82 5.13 -7.01 -13.97
N GLY A 83 4.17 -6.11 -14.00
CA GLY A 83 3.06 -6.17 -14.93
C GLY A 83 1.75 -5.61 -14.40
N PRO A 84 0.63 -6.00 -15.02
CA PRO A 84 -0.69 -5.68 -14.52
C PRO A 84 -0.92 -6.35 -13.15
N VAL A 85 -1.44 -5.58 -12.19
CA VAL A 85 -1.72 -6.06 -10.82
C VAL A 85 -3.20 -6.34 -10.64
N TYR A 86 -4.03 -5.36 -10.91
CA TYR A 86 -5.49 -5.51 -10.82
C TYR A 86 -6.21 -4.49 -11.69
N GLN A 87 -7.48 -4.77 -11.90
CA GLN A 87 -8.42 -3.94 -12.64
C GLN A 87 -9.64 -3.64 -11.77
N ASP A 88 -9.95 -2.36 -11.62
CA ASP A 88 -11.14 -1.89 -10.91
C ASP A 88 -12.22 -1.46 -11.91
N TYR A 89 -13.45 -1.85 -11.64
CA TYR A 89 -14.63 -1.41 -12.36
C TYR A 89 -15.48 -0.47 -11.51
N TYR A 90 -16.03 0.54 -12.14
CA TYR A 90 -16.85 1.56 -11.49
C TYR A 90 -18.26 1.61 -12.09
N THR A 91 -19.22 2.08 -11.30
CA THR A 91 -20.55 2.42 -11.80
C THR A 91 -20.52 3.76 -12.53
N GLU A 92 -21.56 4.09 -13.29
CA GLU A 92 -21.74 5.40 -13.95
C GLU A 92 -21.57 6.58 -12.97
N ASN A 93 -21.91 6.39 -11.70
CA ASN A 93 -21.77 7.39 -10.64
C ASN A 93 -20.37 7.43 -10.01
N GLY A 94 -19.38 6.72 -10.57
CA GLY A 94 -18.02 6.66 -10.07
C GLY A 94 -17.85 5.84 -8.78
N THR A 95 -18.84 5.05 -8.38
CA THR A 95 -18.73 4.16 -7.22
C THR A 95 -18.01 2.87 -7.62
N TRP A 96 -16.97 2.52 -6.88
CA TRP A 96 -16.22 1.28 -7.06
C TRP A 96 -17.12 0.05 -6.88
N LYS A 97 -17.02 -0.89 -7.80
CA LYS A 97 -17.92 -2.04 -7.92
C LYS A 97 -17.21 -3.38 -7.78
N ILE A 98 -16.23 -3.63 -8.63
CA ILE A 98 -15.53 -4.91 -8.75
C ILE A 98 -14.04 -4.65 -8.89
N ARG A 99 -13.21 -5.50 -8.28
CA ARG A 99 -11.77 -5.62 -8.54
C ARG A 99 -11.45 -7.02 -9.01
N GLU A 100 -10.74 -7.12 -10.10
CA GLU A 100 -10.19 -8.36 -10.65
C GLU A 100 -8.68 -8.30 -10.59
N PHE A 101 -8.03 -9.34 -10.08
CA PHE A 101 -6.58 -9.47 -10.11
C PHE A 101 -6.15 -10.24 -11.36
N PHE A 102 -5.07 -9.80 -11.97
CA PHE A 102 -4.53 -10.40 -13.18
C PHE A 102 -3.61 -11.57 -12.83
N ASP A 103 -4.18 -12.74 -12.71
CA ASP A 103 -3.45 -13.98 -12.52
C ASP A 103 -4.25 -15.17 -13.08
N ASP A 104 -3.64 -16.35 -13.03
CA ASP A 104 -4.33 -17.61 -13.39
C ASP A 104 -5.36 -18.03 -12.34
N ASN A 105 -5.38 -17.37 -11.18
CA ASN A 105 -6.27 -17.63 -10.04
C ASN A 105 -7.31 -16.51 -9.86
N HIS A 106 -8.02 -16.16 -10.85
CA HIS A 106 -8.97 -15.06 -10.87
C HIS A 106 -9.60 -14.72 -9.50
N VAL A 107 -9.09 -13.69 -8.84
CA VAL A 107 -9.63 -13.16 -7.58
C VAL A 107 -10.56 -12.00 -7.90
N GLU A 108 -11.86 -12.22 -7.74
CA GLU A 108 -12.88 -11.18 -7.89
C GLU A 108 -13.30 -10.62 -6.53
N ILE A 109 -13.25 -9.32 -6.39
CA ILE A 109 -13.79 -8.57 -5.25
C ILE A 109 -15.06 -7.88 -5.69
N ASN A 110 -16.21 -8.38 -5.25
CA ASN A 110 -17.50 -7.85 -5.64
C ASN A 110 -18.22 -7.17 -4.48
N LYS A 111 -18.19 -5.84 -4.46
CA LYS A 111 -18.79 -5.03 -3.39
C LYS A 111 -20.32 -5.08 -3.39
N GLU A 112 -20.97 -5.26 -4.53
CA GLU A 112 -22.45 -5.33 -4.62
C GLU A 112 -23.00 -6.58 -3.95
N ARG A 113 -22.25 -7.68 -3.97
CA ARG A 113 -22.66 -8.97 -3.40
C ARG A 113 -22.12 -9.23 -2.02
N ASN A 114 -21.33 -8.31 -1.46
CA ASN A 114 -20.70 -8.43 -0.14
C ASN A 114 -19.88 -9.74 0.03
N PHE A 115 -19.22 -10.21 -1.03
CA PHE A 115 -18.36 -11.38 -0.93
C PHE A 115 -17.19 -11.31 -1.90
N TYR A 116 -16.16 -12.07 -1.59
CA TYR A 116 -14.96 -12.25 -2.39
C TYR A 116 -14.95 -13.69 -2.89
N VAL A 117 -14.91 -13.86 -4.19
CA VAL A 117 -14.83 -15.17 -4.83
C VAL A 117 -13.44 -15.37 -5.36
N LEU A 118 -12.87 -16.49 -4.99
CA LEU A 118 -11.72 -17.03 -5.68
C LEU A 118 -12.27 -17.98 -6.74
N SER A 119 -12.24 -17.58 -8.00
CA SER A 119 -12.45 -18.48 -9.11
C SER A 119 -11.10 -19.05 -9.48
N VAL A 120 -10.88 -20.31 -9.15
CA VAL A 120 -9.65 -21.03 -9.52
C VAL A 120 -9.95 -21.84 -10.76
N ASP A 121 -9.67 -21.29 -11.92
CA ASP A 121 -9.67 -22.00 -13.20
C ASP A 121 -8.25 -22.46 -13.57
N GLY A 122 -7.49 -22.99 -12.64
CA GLY A 122 -6.12 -23.39 -12.92
C GLY A 122 -5.65 -24.57 -12.08
N ASN A 123 -4.72 -25.33 -12.64
CA ASN A 123 -4.14 -26.53 -12.05
C ASN A 123 -3.15 -26.29 -10.90
N ASN A 124 -2.97 -25.06 -10.42
CA ASN A 124 -1.92 -24.68 -9.46
C ASN A 124 -2.46 -24.23 -8.09
N ARG A 125 -3.41 -24.98 -7.52
CA ARG A 125 -3.89 -24.76 -6.15
C ARG A 125 -2.85 -24.94 -5.04
N GLU A 126 -1.64 -25.38 -5.36
CA GLU A 126 -0.69 -25.84 -4.34
C GLU A 126 0.15 -24.71 -3.69
N GLU A 127 0.26 -23.54 -4.29
CA GLU A 127 1.20 -22.50 -3.82
C GLU A 127 0.56 -21.37 -3.00
N ILE A 128 -0.71 -21.02 -3.25
CA ILE A 128 -1.45 -20.08 -2.38
C ILE A 128 -2.56 -20.86 -1.65
N PRO A 129 -2.43 -21.11 -0.36
CA PRO A 129 -3.43 -21.85 0.39
C PRO A 129 -4.59 -20.94 0.77
N PHE A 130 -5.44 -20.59 -0.16
CA PHE A 130 -6.75 -20.05 0.18
C PHE A 130 -7.58 -21.15 0.83
N LYS A 131 -7.94 -20.96 2.09
CA LYS A 131 -8.72 -21.94 2.86
C LYS A 131 -10.19 -21.91 2.54
N LYS A 132 -10.66 -20.81 1.93
CA LYS A 132 -12.06 -20.58 1.61
C LYS A 132 -12.21 -20.19 0.13
N ASP A 133 -13.33 -20.57 -0.46
CA ASP A 133 -13.73 -20.08 -1.79
C ASP A 133 -14.42 -18.70 -1.73
N ARG A 134 -14.83 -18.27 -0.54
CA ARG A 134 -15.52 -17.00 -0.31
C ARG A 134 -15.07 -16.34 0.97
N TYR A 135 -14.90 -15.04 0.90
CA TYR A 135 -14.54 -14.15 2.01
C TYR A 135 -15.57 -13.02 2.12
N ASN A 136 -15.78 -12.48 3.32
CA ASN A 136 -16.74 -11.40 3.53
C ASN A 136 -16.17 -10.04 3.13
N ASN A 137 -14.86 -9.89 3.13
CA ASN A 137 -14.18 -8.64 2.78
C ASN A 137 -12.72 -8.91 2.36
N LEU A 138 -12.08 -7.91 1.78
CA LEU A 138 -10.67 -7.98 1.36
C LEU A 138 -9.72 -8.18 2.55
N GLU A 139 -10.07 -7.65 3.71
CA GLU A 139 -9.27 -7.77 4.93
C GLU A 139 -9.09 -9.23 5.34
N GLU A 140 -10.12 -10.07 5.20
CA GLU A 140 -10.02 -11.51 5.46
C GLU A 140 -9.04 -12.21 4.50
N VAL A 141 -9.06 -11.82 3.21
CA VAL A 141 -8.13 -12.35 2.20
C VAL A 141 -6.69 -11.95 2.53
N ILE A 142 -6.47 -10.65 2.78
CA ILE A 142 -5.16 -10.12 3.16
C ILE A 142 -4.65 -10.80 4.44
N SER A 143 -5.51 -10.94 5.45
CA SER A 143 -5.17 -11.58 6.72
C SER A 143 -4.74 -13.03 6.52
N GLU A 144 -5.43 -13.79 5.67
CA GLU A 144 -5.08 -15.19 5.42
C GLU A 144 -3.72 -15.33 4.75
N ILE A 145 -3.47 -14.55 3.70
CA ILE A 145 -2.20 -14.55 2.98
C ILE A 145 -1.06 -14.09 3.90
N PHE A 146 -1.27 -12.99 4.62
CA PHE A 146 -0.27 -12.47 5.54
C PHE A 146 0.04 -13.46 6.67
N ASN A 147 -0.98 -14.11 7.23
CA ASN A 147 -0.81 -15.14 8.26
C ASN A 147 -0.01 -16.34 7.72
N SER A 148 -0.31 -16.79 6.50
CA SER A 148 0.47 -17.85 5.85
C SER A 148 1.94 -17.47 5.72
N PHE A 149 2.24 -16.24 5.34
CA PHE A 149 3.61 -15.73 5.29
C PHE A 149 4.26 -15.68 6.68
N VAL A 150 3.60 -15.08 7.67
CA VAL A 150 4.10 -14.94 9.05
C VAL A 150 4.36 -16.31 9.69
N SER A 151 3.56 -17.32 9.36
CA SER A 151 3.73 -18.67 9.92
C SER A 151 5.04 -19.34 9.51
N LYS A 152 5.62 -18.94 8.38
CA LYS A 152 6.90 -19.45 7.85
C LYS A 152 8.12 -18.74 8.50
N LEU A 153 7.91 -17.64 9.20
CA LEU A 153 8.95 -16.84 9.81
C LEU A 153 9.29 -17.33 11.24
N SER A 154 10.51 -17.04 11.69
CA SER A 154 10.96 -17.40 13.04
C SER A 154 10.11 -16.71 14.11
N LYS A 155 9.83 -17.43 15.21
CA LYS A 155 9.18 -16.82 16.38
C LYS A 155 10.05 -15.74 17.06
N ASN A 156 11.33 -15.72 16.75
CA ASN A 156 12.28 -14.74 17.28
C ASN A 156 12.35 -13.46 16.44
N ASP A 157 11.71 -13.44 15.28
CA ASP A 157 11.71 -12.26 14.44
C ASP A 157 10.94 -11.10 15.10
N ILE A 158 11.39 -9.89 14.81
CA ILE A 158 10.78 -8.66 15.29
C ILE A 158 10.10 -7.99 14.10
N PHE A 159 8.83 -7.68 14.27
CA PHE A 159 8.02 -7.02 13.26
C PHE A 159 7.96 -5.52 13.55
N CYS A 160 8.57 -4.72 12.69
CA CYS A 160 8.44 -3.27 12.73
C CYS A 160 7.29 -2.84 11.81
N VAL A 161 6.21 -2.35 12.41
CA VAL A 161 4.98 -1.97 11.71
C VAL A 161 4.91 -0.46 11.62
N ALA A 162 4.96 0.08 10.40
CA ALA A 162 4.68 1.49 10.16
C ALA A 162 3.17 1.72 10.32
N MET A 163 2.79 2.57 11.24
CA MET A 163 1.36 2.78 11.58
C MET A 163 0.62 3.52 10.46
N HIS A 164 -0.54 2.97 10.11
CA HIS A 164 -1.47 3.56 9.17
C HIS A 164 -2.86 2.92 9.31
N ASN A 165 -3.90 3.72 9.41
CA ASN A 165 -5.28 3.29 9.70
C ASN A 165 -5.84 2.20 8.78
N LEU A 166 -5.35 2.09 7.54
CA LEU A 166 -5.84 1.09 6.57
C LEU A 166 -5.36 -0.33 6.86
N HIS A 167 -4.20 -0.51 7.50
CA HIS A 167 -3.62 -1.85 7.65
C HIS A 167 -3.23 -2.24 9.08
N ASP A 168 -3.19 -1.30 10.01
CA ASP A 168 -2.70 -1.55 11.37
C ASP A 168 -3.38 -2.72 12.04
N ARG A 169 -4.71 -2.74 12.00
CA ARG A 169 -5.50 -3.79 12.61
C ARG A 169 -5.23 -5.14 11.96
N ILE A 170 -5.24 -5.19 10.64
CA ILE A 170 -5.01 -6.44 9.88
C ILE A 170 -3.65 -7.03 10.25
N ILE A 171 -2.60 -6.19 10.25
CA ILE A 171 -1.24 -6.63 10.56
C ILE A 171 -1.15 -7.09 12.01
N MET A 172 -1.58 -6.27 12.96
CA MET A 172 -1.43 -6.55 14.39
C MET A 172 -2.25 -7.77 14.84
N ASP A 173 -3.41 -8.01 14.26
CA ASP A 173 -4.24 -9.18 14.59
C ASP A 173 -3.58 -10.48 14.11
N ASN A 174 -2.80 -10.43 13.04
CA ASN A 174 -2.03 -11.58 12.54
C ASN A 174 -0.64 -11.74 13.21
N LEU A 175 -0.22 -10.79 14.05
CA LEU A 175 1.06 -10.83 14.79
C LEU A 175 0.88 -11.18 16.27
N GLU A 176 -0.25 -11.76 16.66
CA GLU A 176 -0.47 -12.15 18.04
C GLU A 176 0.61 -13.11 18.54
N GLY A 177 1.18 -12.80 19.72
CA GLY A 177 2.29 -13.57 20.30
C GLY A 177 3.65 -13.38 19.63
N ARG A 178 3.75 -12.46 18.67
CA ARG A 178 5.01 -12.06 18.03
C ARG A 178 5.57 -10.78 18.68
N ARG A 179 6.88 -10.57 18.56
CA ARG A 179 7.51 -9.32 18.99
C ARG A 179 7.25 -8.22 17.98
N THR A 180 6.61 -7.16 18.42
CA THR A 180 6.19 -6.06 17.55
C THR A 180 6.71 -4.71 18.02
N VAL A 181 7.10 -3.89 17.07
CA VAL A 181 7.45 -2.48 17.25
C VAL A 181 6.52 -1.67 16.34
N LEU A 182 5.72 -0.79 16.93
CA LEU A 182 4.92 0.15 16.16
C LEU A 182 5.71 1.43 15.91
N SER A 183 5.77 1.86 14.66
CA SER A 183 6.53 3.02 14.24
C SER A 183 5.61 4.11 13.72
N PHE A 184 5.70 5.29 14.33
CA PHE A 184 4.92 6.47 13.99
C PHE A 184 5.82 7.51 13.34
N PHE A 185 5.46 7.94 12.14
CA PHE A 185 6.07 9.05 11.43
C PHE A 185 4.99 10.08 11.13
N GLY A 186 5.04 11.21 11.84
CA GLY A 186 3.99 12.21 11.76
C GLY A 186 2.67 11.76 12.40
N ASP A 187 1.63 12.53 12.15
CA ASP A 187 0.29 12.33 12.74
C ASP A 187 -0.52 11.31 11.92
N ARG A 188 -0.20 10.03 12.06
CA ARG A 188 -0.79 8.93 11.26
C ARG A 188 -1.77 8.05 12.03
N TYR A 189 -2.25 8.49 13.17
CA TYR A 189 -3.23 7.73 13.93
C TYR A 189 -4.29 8.67 14.55
N THR A 190 -5.47 8.11 14.76
CA THR A 190 -6.52 8.77 15.52
C THR A 190 -6.56 8.20 16.95
N GLN A 191 -6.69 9.04 17.94
CA GLN A 191 -6.91 8.61 19.32
C GLN A 191 -8.32 8.03 19.44
N ASP A 192 -8.43 6.72 19.29
CA ASP A 192 -9.67 5.96 19.45
C ASP A 192 -9.44 4.83 20.45
N ASP A 193 -10.14 4.90 21.58
CA ASP A 193 -9.99 3.92 22.66
C ASP A 193 -10.44 2.50 22.29
N LYS A 194 -11.25 2.36 21.25
CA LYS A 194 -11.72 1.06 20.79
C LYS A 194 -10.79 0.42 19.75
N ILE A 195 -10.10 1.23 18.96
CA ILE A 195 -9.27 0.77 17.84
C ILE A 195 -7.79 0.95 18.15
N THR A 196 -7.36 2.18 18.39
CA THR A 196 -5.94 2.53 18.51
C THR A 196 -5.34 2.05 19.82
N ARG A 197 -6.01 2.29 20.95
CA ARG A 197 -5.50 1.90 22.27
C ARG A 197 -5.18 0.40 22.38
N PRO A 198 -6.05 -0.54 21.94
CA PRO A 198 -5.72 -1.96 21.95
C PRO A 198 -4.51 -2.33 21.08
N LEU A 199 -4.28 -1.65 19.97
CA LEU A 199 -3.09 -1.88 19.12
C LEU A 199 -1.81 -1.43 19.84
N LEU A 200 -1.82 -0.23 20.42
CA LEU A 200 -0.68 0.32 21.16
C LEU A 200 -0.32 -0.53 22.37
N THR A 201 -1.31 -0.99 23.13
CA THR A 201 -1.09 -1.77 24.37
C THR A 201 -0.55 -3.17 24.09
N ARG A 202 -0.76 -3.72 22.90
CA ARG A 202 -0.24 -5.04 22.49
C ARG A 202 1.20 -4.98 22.00
N ALA A 203 1.70 -3.80 21.61
CA ALA A 203 3.06 -3.65 21.08
C ALA A 203 4.12 -3.81 22.17
N ASN A 204 5.24 -4.47 21.84
CA ASN A 204 6.39 -4.54 22.74
C ASN A 204 7.08 -3.19 22.86
N TYR A 205 7.17 -2.45 21.76
CA TYR A 205 7.70 -1.08 21.72
C TYR A 205 6.91 -0.22 20.77
N ILE A 206 6.87 1.07 21.07
CA ILE A 206 6.31 2.11 20.24
C ILE A 206 7.42 3.13 19.98
N VAL A 207 7.70 3.39 18.71
CA VAL A 207 8.73 4.32 18.25
C VAL A 207 8.07 5.49 17.57
N THR A 208 8.45 6.70 17.96
CA THR A 208 7.99 7.95 17.34
C THR A 208 9.16 8.72 16.75
N ASP A 209 8.91 9.50 15.74
CA ASP A 209 9.89 10.36 15.07
C ASP A 209 10.16 11.67 15.83
N SER A 210 9.27 12.07 16.73
CA SER A 210 9.37 13.29 17.49
C SER A 210 9.08 13.09 18.98
N LYS A 211 9.69 13.95 19.79
CA LYS A 211 9.44 13.96 21.23
C LYS A 211 7.99 14.37 21.54
N ILE A 212 7.45 15.30 20.75
CA ILE A 212 6.07 15.78 20.95
C ILE A 212 5.09 14.60 20.79
N GLU A 213 5.26 13.79 19.74
CA GLU A 213 4.41 12.63 19.50
C GLU A 213 4.63 11.53 20.56
N CYS A 214 5.86 11.33 21.00
CA CYS A 214 6.19 10.44 22.10
C CYS A 214 5.42 10.81 23.38
N ASP A 215 5.45 12.09 23.73
CA ASP A 215 4.79 12.58 24.95
C ASP A 215 3.26 12.46 24.82
N LYS A 216 2.68 12.81 23.67
CA LYS A 216 1.24 12.61 23.38
C LYS A 216 0.79 11.14 23.55
N ILE A 217 1.56 10.20 23.00
CA ILE A 217 1.23 8.77 23.11
C ILE A 217 1.36 8.30 24.58
N LYS A 218 2.39 8.75 25.31
CA LYS A 218 2.53 8.46 26.72
C LYS A 218 1.35 8.98 27.55
N ASP A 219 0.98 10.23 27.33
CA ASP A 219 -0.17 10.84 28.00
C ASP A 219 -1.47 10.09 27.71
N TYR A 220 -1.67 9.69 26.43
CA TYR A 220 -2.83 8.92 26.00
C TYR A 220 -2.88 7.52 26.61
N LEU A 221 -1.76 6.83 26.73
CA LEU A 221 -1.69 5.50 27.33
C LEU A 221 -1.75 5.54 28.87
N GLY A 222 -1.24 6.60 29.47
CA GLY A 222 -1.15 6.79 30.90
C GLY A 222 0.10 6.19 31.55
N ASP A 223 0.22 6.35 32.87
CA ASP A 223 1.34 5.87 33.64
C ASP A 223 1.44 4.34 33.60
N GLY A 224 2.63 3.83 33.32
CA GLY A 224 2.90 2.38 33.25
C GLY A 224 3.39 1.89 31.90
N TYR A 225 3.28 2.68 30.84
CA TYR A 225 3.78 2.35 29.51
C TYR A 225 5.17 2.96 29.27
N ASN A 226 6.22 2.23 29.69
CA ASN A 226 7.63 2.66 29.54
C ASN A 226 8.23 2.24 28.18
N ASN A 227 7.45 1.63 27.30
CA ASN A 227 7.86 1.10 26.02
C ASN A 227 7.67 2.08 24.85
N VAL A 228 7.29 3.33 25.14
CA VAL A 228 7.18 4.41 24.14
C VAL A 228 8.49 5.19 24.13
N ILE A 229 9.19 5.16 23.00
CA ILE A 229 10.49 5.79 22.81
C ILE A 229 10.49 6.73 21.61
N ASN A 230 11.25 7.80 21.70
CA ASN A 230 11.50 8.67 20.57
C ASN A 230 12.82 8.32 19.89
N ILE A 231 12.79 8.12 18.59
CA ILE A 231 13.96 7.98 17.72
C ILE A 231 13.81 8.97 16.58
N THR A 232 14.54 10.09 16.67
CA THR A 232 14.51 11.06 15.59
C THR A 232 15.15 10.47 14.31
N PRO A 233 14.52 10.65 13.14
CA PRO A 233 15.08 10.21 11.86
C PRO A 233 16.29 11.02 11.44
N PHE A 234 16.55 12.15 12.11
CA PHE A 234 17.67 13.02 11.80
C PHE A 234 18.87 12.70 12.67
N ASP A 235 20.04 12.71 12.05
CA ASP A 235 21.28 12.58 12.79
C ASP A 235 21.57 13.88 13.56
N THR A 236 21.45 13.80 14.88
CA THR A 236 21.66 14.94 15.78
C THR A 236 23.07 14.97 16.37
N ARG A 237 23.97 14.07 15.94
CA ARG A 237 25.36 14.09 16.41
C ARG A 237 26.05 15.36 15.95
N LYS A 238 26.81 15.99 16.86
CA LYS A 238 27.71 17.07 16.49
C LYS A 238 28.73 16.58 15.45
N GLU A 239 29.06 17.43 14.49
CA GLU A 239 30.09 17.19 13.47
C GLU A 239 29.67 16.32 12.27
N ILE A 240 28.41 15.92 12.17
CA ILE A 240 27.90 15.27 10.97
C ILE A 240 27.14 16.30 10.12
N GLY A 241 27.67 16.53 8.95
CA GLY A 241 27.07 17.38 7.93
C GLY A 241 28.03 18.43 7.40
N ILE A 242 27.82 18.77 6.14
CA ILE A 242 28.64 19.78 5.40
C ILE A 242 28.48 21.19 6.00
N SER A 243 27.37 21.46 6.67
CA SER A 243 27.08 22.77 7.26
C SER A 243 28.12 23.21 8.30
N GLY A 244 28.72 22.27 9.03
CA GLY A 244 29.80 22.56 9.99
C GLY A 244 31.10 23.06 9.33
N HIS A 245 31.26 22.83 8.04
CA HIS A 245 32.43 23.25 7.26
C HIS A 245 32.21 24.55 6.45
N LEU A 246 30.99 25.11 6.49
CA LEU A 246 30.67 26.34 5.77
C LEU A 246 30.97 27.56 6.62
N THR A 247 31.63 28.54 6.01
CA THR A 247 31.88 29.86 6.64
C THR A 247 30.57 30.58 6.99
N VAL A 248 29.53 30.34 6.23
CA VAL A 248 28.16 30.83 6.48
C VAL A 248 27.24 29.60 6.57
N GLN A 249 26.68 29.38 7.74
CA GLN A 249 25.72 28.30 7.96
C GLN A 249 24.39 28.60 7.29
N LYS A 250 23.83 27.63 6.56
CA LYS A 250 22.50 27.72 5.94
C LYS A 250 21.55 26.85 6.75
N ILE A 251 20.47 27.47 7.20
CA ILE A 251 19.38 26.78 7.88
C ILE A 251 18.19 26.77 6.92
N LEU A 252 17.71 25.58 6.57
CA LEU A 252 16.45 25.39 5.87
C LEU A 252 15.35 25.18 6.91
N VAL A 253 14.38 26.06 6.91
CA VAL A 253 13.15 25.89 7.70
C VAL A 253 12.02 25.60 6.73
N ALA A 254 11.47 24.39 6.80
CA ALA A 254 10.22 24.05 6.13
C ALA A 254 9.08 24.42 7.08
N VAL A 255 8.20 25.28 6.62
CA VAL A 255 6.97 25.65 7.32
C VAL A 255 5.84 25.09 6.48
N ASP A 256 5.10 24.12 7.02
CA ASP A 256 3.84 23.71 6.42
C ASP A 256 2.86 24.88 6.56
N ASP A 257 2.11 25.16 5.51
CA ASP A 257 1.09 26.19 5.52
C ASP A 257 0.08 25.91 6.64
N LEU A 258 -0.09 26.90 7.50
CA LEU A 258 -1.02 26.91 8.63
C LEU A 258 -2.49 26.98 8.16
#